data_a0eed6a54a23118cc87a2165afa156b1
#
_entry.id   a0eed6a54a23118cc87a2165afa156b1
#
_cell.length_a   1.000
_cell.length_b   1.000
_cell.length_c   1.000
_cell.angle_alpha   90.00
_cell.angle_beta   90.00
_cell.angle_gamma   90.00
#
_symmetry.space_group_name_H-M   'P 1'
#
loop_
_entity.id
_entity.type
_entity.pdbx_description
1 polymer ?
#
loop_
_entity_poly.entity_id
_entity_poly.type
_entity_poly.pdbx_seq_one_letter_code
_entity_poly.pdbx_strand_id
1 'polypeptide(L)'
;MTDHEAFRLLGTPRFGGILVVSDHASNRVPADVDLGIDPAQLSQHIAVDLGVAEVGALMAQRAGIAAFQGNVSRLVCDCNREEHAPAAIPIASDGHAIPGNAIDHAGHRVRLERFYHPYHAALAQLLDAVPPALILSLHSFTPQLATSDEPRPWQVGVLYNRDDRAARIAIPLLAADGLVVGDQQPYSGRLLNATMNRHAEADGRPYLGIEIRQDQIADAAGRQVWANRLARLCNEVALKLPI
;
A
#
# COMPACT_ATOMS: atom_id res chain seq x y z
N MET A 1 0.80 -13.93 -14.28
CA MET A 1 0.93 -12.47 -14.06
C MET A 1 -0.11 -11.80 -14.91
N THR A 2 -1.00 -11.00 -14.31
CA THR A 2 -1.97 -10.15 -15.02
C THR A 2 -1.43 -8.74 -14.93
N ASP A 3 -1.25 -8.08 -16.07
CA ASP A 3 -0.76 -6.71 -16.17
C ASP A 3 -1.87 -5.86 -16.81
N HIS A 4 -2.42 -4.96 -16.02
CA HIS A 4 -3.44 -4.01 -16.41
C HIS A 4 -2.91 -2.59 -16.21
N GLU A 5 -3.45 -1.61 -16.90
CA GLU A 5 -2.97 -0.24 -16.77
C GLU A 5 -3.07 0.30 -15.33
N ALA A 6 -4.12 -0.08 -14.59
CA ALA A 6 -4.35 0.36 -13.21
C ALA A 6 -3.71 -0.54 -12.14
N PHE A 7 -3.44 -1.82 -12.43
CA PHE A 7 -2.94 -2.77 -11.43
C PHE A 7 -2.11 -3.89 -12.04
N ARG A 8 -1.34 -4.58 -11.20
CA ARG A 8 -0.62 -5.82 -11.52
C ARG A 8 -0.94 -6.88 -10.48
N LEU A 9 -1.08 -8.13 -10.93
CA LEU A 9 -1.22 -9.30 -10.07
C LEU A 9 -0.04 -10.23 -10.25
N LEU A 10 0.72 -10.46 -9.19
CA LEU A 10 1.91 -11.32 -9.14
C LEU A 10 1.62 -12.55 -8.27
N GLY A 11 2.19 -13.69 -8.64
CA GLY A 11 1.92 -14.96 -7.97
C GLY A 11 0.54 -15.52 -8.31
N THR A 12 0.11 -16.54 -7.57
CA THR A 12 -1.17 -17.21 -7.77
C THR A 12 -1.99 -17.10 -6.49
N PRO A 13 -3.08 -16.32 -6.49
CA PRO A 13 -3.98 -16.24 -5.35
C PRO A 13 -4.54 -17.61 -4.99
N ARG A 14 -4.70 -17.88 -3.70
CA ARG A 14 -5.26 -19.13 -3.17
C ARG A 14 -6.24 -18.85 -2.05
N PHE A 15 -7.32 -19.60 -2.01
CA PHE A 15 -8.24 -19.62 -0.88
C PHE A 15 -7.46 -19.90 0.43
N GLY A 16 -7.69 -19.08 1.45
CA GLY A 16 -6.96 -19.19 2.71
C GLY A 16 -5.47 -18.81 2.66
N GLY A 17 -4.99 -18.26 1.55
CA GLY A 17 -3.63 -17.74 1.42
C GLY A 17 -3.46 -16.31 1.95
N ILE A 18 -2.34 -15.68 1.62
CA ILE A 18 -2.04 -14.28 1.94
C ILE A 18 -2.15 -13.45 0.65
N LEU A 19 -2.89 -12.36 0.69
CA LEU A 19 -2.90 -11.36 -0.39
C LEU A 19 -2.20 -10.08 0.08
N VAL A 20 -1.07 -9.77 -0.54
CA VAL A 20 -0.39 -8.48 -0.36
C VAL A 20 -1.06 -7.45 -1.27
N VAL A 21 -1.55 -6.35 -0.71
CA VAL A 21 -2.14 -5.22 -1.44
C VAL A 21 -1.23 -4.01 -1.25
N SER A 22 -0.80 -3.40 -2.36
CA SER A 22 0.10 -2.24 -2.34
C SER A 22 -0.40 -1.19 -3.33
N ASP A 23 -1.15 -0.23 -2.83
CA ASP A 23 -1.79 0.82 -3.64
C ASP A 23 -0.76 1.69 -4.38
N HIS A 24 0.38 1.93 -3.75
CA HIS A 24 1.41 2.87 -4.20
C HIS A 24 2.69 2.19 -4.70
N ALA A 25 2.56 1.03 -5.37
CA ALA A 25 3.69 0.21 -5.81
C ALA A 25 4.33 0.64 -7.14
N SER A 26 3.93 1.78 -7.71
CA SER A 26 4.43 2.24 -9.01
C SER A 26 4.60 3.75 -9.06
N ASN A 27 5.64 4.19 -9.71
CA ASN A 27 5.84 5.61 -10.07
C ASN A 27 5.50 5.90 -11.54
N ARG A 28 4.84 4.96 -12.23
CA ARG A 28 4.50 5.12 -13.64
C ARG A 28 3.51 6.26 -13.85
N VAL A 29 3.83 7.13 -14.77
CA VAL A 29 2.93 8.15 -15.32
C VAL A 29 2.64 7.78 -16.78
N PRO A 30 1.37 7.59 -17.19
CA PRO A 30 1.03 7.36 -18.60
C PRO A 30 1.51 8.48 -19.51
N ALA A 31 1.89 8.15 -20.74
CA ALA A 31 2.49 9.12 -21.67
C ALA A 31 1.58 10.31 -22.03
N ASP A 32 0.27 10.12 -21.89
CA ASP A 32 -0.76 11.14 -22.15
C ASP A 32 -1.15 11.94 -20.89
N VAL A 33 -0.46 11.70 -19.76
CA VAL A 33 -0.65 12.43 -18.50
C VAL A 33 0.58 13.25 -18.22
N ASP A 34 0.43 14.57 -18.21
CA ASP A 34 1.46 15.49 -17.75
C ASP A 34 1.16 15.95 -16.32
N LEU A 35 2.05 15.67 -15.39
CA LEU A 35 1.96 16.12 -14.00
C LEU A 35 2.56 17.52 -13.80
N GLY A 36 3.33 18.03 -14.77
CA GLY A 36 4.00 19.34 -14.69
C GLY A 36 5.09 19.39 -13.61
N ILE A 37 5.72 18.26 -13.28
CA ILE A 37 6.75 18.13 -12.23
C ILE A 37 8.09 17.70 -12.83
N ASP A 38 9.17 17.93 -12.08
CA ASP A 38 10.48 17.36 -12.43
C ASP A 38 10.40 15.82 -12.39
N PRO A 39 10.82 15.11 -13.45
CA PRO A 39 10.85 13.64 -13.47
C PRO A 39 11.62 13.00 -12.31
N ALA A 40 12.61 13.70 -11.72
CA ALA A 40 13.33 13.23 -10.54
C ALA A 40 12.40 13.03 -9.33
N GLN A 41 11.29 13.76 -9.24
CA GLN A 41 10.30 13.63 -8.16
C GLN A 41 9.53 12.30 -8.23
N LEU A 42 9.47 11.66 -9.40
CA LEU A 42 8.85 10.34 -9.55
C LEU A 42 9.62 9.22 -8.83
N SER A 43 10.87 9.47 -8.44
CA SER A 43 11.67 8.54 -7.63
C SER A 43 11.64 8.86 -6.13
N GLN A 44 10.71 9.72 -5.70
CA GLN A 44 10.57 10.12 -4.30
C GLN A 44 9.28 9.55 -3.69
N HIS A 45 9.23 9.55 -2.35
CA HIS A 45 8.09 9.05 -1.56
C HIS A 45 6.75 9.75 -1.87
N ILE A 46 6.78 10.94 -2.44
CA ILE A 46 5.56 11.64 -2.88
C ILE A 46 4.85 10.93 -4.04
N ALA A 47 5.60 10.19 -4.86
CA ALA A 47 5.10 9.56 -6.08
C ALA A 47 4.89 8.04 -5.93
N VAL A 48 5.65 7.38 -5.06
CA VAL A 48 5.67 5.92 -4.90
C VAL A 48 6.17 5.55 -3.51
N ASP A 49 5.64 4.47 -2.95
CA ASP A 49 6.16 3.88 -1.72
C ASP A 49 7.41 3.07 -2.06
N LEU A 50 8.59 3.65 -1.77
CA LEU A 50 9.89 3.11 -2.21
C LEU A 50 10.15 1.71 -1.64
N GLY A 51 10.52 0.77 -2.52
CA GLY A 51 10.86 -0.62 -2.18
C GLY A 51 9.67 -1.57 -1.98
N VAL A 52 8.44 -1.04 -1.93
CA VAL A 52 7.23 -1.84 -1.66
C VAL A 52 6.91 -2.81 -2.79
N ALA A 53 7.05 -2.35 -4.04
CA ALA A 53 6.79 -3.20 -5.20
C ALA A 53 7.66 -4.46 -5.20
N GLU A 54 8.94 -4.31 -4.90
CA GLU A 54 9.91 -5.41 -4.87
C GLU A 54 9.69 -6.33 -3.68
N VAL A 55 9.38 -5.79 -2.49
CA VAL A 55 9.04 -6.61 -1.31
C VAL A 55 7.81 -7.46 -1.61
N GLY A 56 6.74 -6.87 -2.17
CA GLY A 56 5.53 -7.60 -2.58
C GLY A 56 5.82 -8.67 -3.63
N ALA A 57 6.66 -8.36 -4.63
CA ALA A 57 7.06 -9.31 -5.66
C ALA A 57 7.89 -10.49 -5.10
N LEU A 58 8.81 -10.23 -4.15
CA LEU A 58 9.57 -11.28 -3.46
C LEU A 58 8.67 -12.17 -2.59
N MET A 59 7.65 -11.59 -1.95
CA MET A 59 6.65 -12.37 -1.20
C MET A 59 5.82 -13.26 -2.12
N ALA A 60 5.41 -12.75 -3.29
CA ALA A 60 4.58 -13.48 -4.26
C ALA A 60 5.31 -14.64 -4.97
N GLN A 61 6.63 -14.79 -4.81
CA GLN A 61 7.38 -15.97 -5.25
C GLN A 61 7.14 -17.19 -4.35
N ARG A 62 6.49 -17.02 -3.20
CA ARG A 62 6.23 -18.06 -2.22
C ARG A 62 4.88 -18.69 -2.45
N ALA A 63 4.79 -19.99 -2.21
CA ALA A 63 3.52 -20.70 -2.27
C ALA A 63 2.51 -20.12 -1.28
N GLY A 64 1.28 -19.89 -1.75
CA GLY A 64 0.20 -19.36 -0.93
C GLY A 64 0.20 -17.84 -0.73
N ILE A 65 1.12 -17.10 -1.36
CA ILE A 65 1.16 -15.64 -1.33
C ILE A 65 1.00 -15.09 -2.75
N ALA A 66 0.14 -14.10 -2.91
CA ALA A 66 0.02 -13.31 -4.13
C ALA A 66 0.13 -11.83 -3.79
N ALA A 67 0.50 -10.99 -4.76
CA ALA A 67 0.57 -9.54 -4.59
C ALA A 67 -0.25 -8.82 -5.65
N PHE A 68 -1.18 -7.99 -5.20
CA PHE A 68 -1.98 -7.06 -5.99
C PHE A 68 -1.41 -5.65 -5.80
N GLN A 69 -0.92 -5.04 -6.87
CA GLN A 69 -0.16 -3.80 -6.83
C GLN A 69 -0.76 -2.74 -7.75
N GLY A 70 -0.92 -1.51 -7.26
CA GLY A 70 -1.20 -0.36 -8.09
C GLY A 70 -0.12 -0.17 -9.16
N ASN A 71 -0.51 0.14 -10.40
CA ASN A 71 0.39 0.22 -11.56
C ASN A 71 0.54 1.64 -12.11
N VAL A 72 0.11 2.64 -11.38
CA VAL A 72 0.36 4.07 -11.65
C VAL A 72 0.84 4.76 -10.38
N SER A 73 1.55 5.89 -10.56
CA SER A 73 1.93 6.76 -9.45
C SER A 73 0.70 7.26 -8.69
N ARG A 74 0.79 7.33 -7.36
CA ARG A 74 -0.24 7.97 -6.53
C ARG A 74 -0.48 9.45 -6.91
N LEU A 75 0.48 10.09 -7.58
CA LEU A 75 0.29 11.43 -8.12
C LEU A 75 -0.64 11.45 -9.33
N VAL A 76 -0.77 10.35 -10.06
CA VAL A 76 -1.74 10.20 -11.15
C VAL A 76 -3.12 9.94 -10.59
N CYS A 77 -3.22 8.98 -9.66
CA CYS A 77 -4.45 8.58 -8.98
C CYS A 77 -4.08 7.81 -7.71
N ASP A 78 -4.41 8.35 -6.54
CA ASP A 78 -4.19 7.70 -5.26
C ASP A 78 -5.39 6.78 -4.93
N CYS A 79 -5.21 5.47 -5.17
CA CYS A 79 -6.26 4.48 -4.90
C CYS A 79 -6.50 4.27 -3.41
N ASN A 80 -5.59 4.69 -2.52
CA ASN A 80 -5.79 4.64 -1.07
C ASN A 80 -6.38 5.94 -0.49
N ARG A 81 -7.20 6.61 -1.30
CA ARG A 81 -8.03 7.75 -0.87
C ARG A 81 -9.49 7.47 -1.20
N GLU A 82 -10.39 8.16 -0.50
CA GLU A 82 -11.80 8.14 -0.90
C GLU A 82 -11.96 8.74 -2.30
N GLU A 83 -12.85 8.18 -3.11
CA GLU A 83 -13.04 8.53 -4.51
C GLU A 83 -13.22 10.03 -4.78
N HIS A 84 -13.96 10.70 -3.89
CA HIS A 84 -14.25 12.13 -4.01
C HIS A 84 -13.35 13.03 -3.17
N ALA A 85 -12.35 12.46 -2.51
CA ALA A 85 -11.39 13.25 -1.75
C ALA A 85 -10.46 14.02 -2.71
N PRO A 86 -10.16 15.30 -2.44
CA PRO A 86 -9.20 16.05 -3.26
C PRO A 86 -7.84 15.36 -3.37
N ALA A 87 -7.47 14.56 -2.38
CA ALA A 87 -6.22 13.82 -2.34
C ALA A 87 -6.21 12.55 -3.23
N ALA A 88 -7.34 12.16 -3.85
CA ALA A 88 -7.34 11.08 -4.87
C ALA A 88 -6.59 11.49 -6.14
N ILE A 89 -6.57 12.78 -6.46
CA ILE A 89 -5.74 13.38 -7.53
C ILE A 89 -5.10 14.62 -6.91
N PRO A 90 -3.96 14.48 -6.19
CA PRO A 90 -3.42 15.54 -5.35
C PRO A 90 -2.78 16.66 -6.18
N ILE A 91 -3.11 17.91 -5.88
CA ILE A 91 -2.49 19.09 -6.48
C ILE A 91 -1.17 19.50 -5.81
N ALA A 92 -0.88 18.87 -4.66
CA ALA A 92 0.38 19.02 -3.94
C ALA A 92 0.63 17.78 -3.05
N SER A 93 1.91 17.46 -2.78
CA SER A 93 2.35 16.40 -1.87
C SER A 93 3.66 16.78 -1.21
N ASP A 94 3.74 16.73 0.13
CA ASP A 94 4.91 17.07 0.96
C ASP A 94 5.66 18.33 0.49
N GLY A 95 4.92 19.43 0.30
CA GLY A 95 5.46 20.73 -0.11
C GLY A 95 5.73 20.90 -1.63
N HIS A 96 5.58 19.84 -2.41
CA HIS A 96 5.73 19.89 -3.87
C HIS A 96 4.38 20.12 -4.56
N ALA A 97 4.28 21.14 -5.40
CA ALA A 97 3.12 21.37 -6.25
C ALA A 97 3.09 20.37 -7.41
N ILE A 98 1.88 19.97 -7.83
CA ILE A 98 1.65 19.10 -8.99
C ILE A 98 0.70 19.82 -9.94
N PRO A 99 1.23 20.76 -10.76
CA PRO A 99 0.41 21.67 -11.56
C PRO A 99 -0.48 20.95 -12.57
N GLY A 100 -0.03 19.84 -13.14
CA GLY A 100 -0.79 19.05 -14.09
C GLY A 100 -2.04 18.37 -13.50
N ASN A 101 -2.23 18.41 -12.17
CA ASN A 101 -3.43 17.95 -11.49
C ASN A 101 -4.45 19.07 -11.23
N ALA A 102 -4.17 20.31 -11.63
CA ALA A 102 -5.17 21.38 -11.65
C ALA A 102 -6.15 21.18 -12.83
N ILE A 103 -6.84 20.05 -12.85
CA ILE A 103 -7.79 19.62 -13.87
C ILE A 103 -9.23 19.90 -13.44
N ASP A 104 -10.13 20.00 -14.40
CA ASP A 104 -11.56 20.19 -14.16
C ASP A 104 -12.25 18.88 -13.72
N HIS A 105 -13.55 18.95 -13.44
CA HIS A 105 -14.34 17.78 -13.05
C HIS A 105 -14.36 16.68 -14.14
N ALA A 106 -14.28 17.04 -15.42
CA ALA A 106 -14.25 16.05 -16.49
C ALA A 106 -12.91 15.30 -16.49
N GLY A 107 -11.80 16.01 -16.35
CA GLY A 107 -10.48 15.41 -16.20
C GLY A 107 -10.34 14.52 -14.96
N HIS A 108 -10.90 14.97 -13.81
CA HIS A 108 -10.99 14.15 -12.60
C HIS A 108 -11.72 12.83 -12.86
N ARG A 109 -12.91 12.89 -13.45
CA ARG A 109 -13.70 11.69 -13.76
C ARG A 109 -12.95 10.74 -14.69
N VAL A 110 -12.30 11.24 -15.74
CA VAL A 110 -11.50 10.41 -16.66
C VAL A 110 -10.39 9.66 -15.91
N ARG A 111 -9.67 10.31 -14.97
CA ARG A 111 -8.63 9.66 -14.15
C ARG A 111 -9.22 8.57 -13.25
N LEU A 112 -10.36 8.82 -12.60
CA LEU A 112 -11.05 7.85 -11.75
C LEU A 112 -11.55 6.65 -12.57
N GLU A 113 -12.19 6.88 -13.71
CA GLU A 113 -12.68 5.82 -14.62
C GLU A 113 -11.54 4.96 -15.17
N ARG A 114 -10.37 5.54 -15.40
CA ARG A 114 -9.23 4.84 -15.99
C ARG A 114 -8.39 4.05 -14.97
N PHE A 115 -8.24 4.55 -13.74
CA PHE A 115 -7.31 3.98 -12.77
C PHE A 115 -7.99 3.52 -11.48
N TYR A 116 -8.81 4.35 -10.87
CA TYR A 116 -9.43 4.09 -9.58
C TYR A 116 -10.46 2.96 -9.65
N HIS A 117 -11.45 3.10 -10.53
CA HIS A 117 -12.53 2.11 -10.63
C HIS A 117 -12.02 0.74 -11.07
N PRO A 118 -11.17 0.59 -12.11
CA PRO A 118 -10.65 -0.73 -12.48
C PRO A 118 -9.78 -1.37 -11.38
N TYR A 119 -8.99 -0.57 -10.64
CA TYR A 119 -8.20 -1.04 -9.50
C TYR A 119 -9.11 -1.66 -8.44
N HIS A 120 -10.09 -0.90 -7.96
CA HIS A 120 -10.99 -1.35 -6.90
C HIS A 120 -11.94 -2.47 -7.35
N ALA A 121 -12.43 -2.43 -8.58
CA ALA A 121 -13.27 -3.50 -9.13
C ALA A 121 -12.52 -4.83 -9.22
N ALA A 122 -11.26 -4.81 -9.71
CA ALA A 122 -10.45 -6.01 -9.82
C ALA A 122 -10.07 -6.56 -8.43
N LEU A 123 -9.75 -5.69 -7.46
CA LEU A 123 -9.46 -6.13 -6.09
C LEU A 123 -10.69 -6.77 -5.44
N ALA A 124 -11.87 -6.17 -5.57
CA ALA A 124 -13.12 -6.73 -5.06
C ALA A 124 -13.40 -8.12 -5.66
N GLN A 125 -13.35 -8.23 -7.00
CA GLN A 125 -13.54 -9.49 -7.69
C GLN A 125 -12.57 -10.57 -7.25
N LEU A 126 -11.30 -10.21 -7.04
CA LEU A 126 -10.28 -11.14 -6.56
C LEU A 126 -10.58 -11.64 -5.16
N LEU A 127 -10.94 -10.74 -4.23
CA LEU A 127 -11.25 -11.08 -2.85
C LEU A 127 -12.51 -11.93 -2.72
N ASP A 128 -13.50 -11.71 -3.58
CA ASP A 128 -14.73 -12.51 -3.61
C ASP A 128 -14.49 -13.90 -4.22
N ALA A 129 -13.71 -13.98 -5.31
CA ALA A 129 -13.42 -15.24 -5.99
C ALA A 129 -12.47 -16.15 -5.21
N VAL A 130 -11.48 -15.56 -4.52
CA VAL A 130 -10.41 -16.29 -3.83
C VAL A 130 -10.11 -15.63 -2.48
N PRO A 131 -11.02 -15.76 -1.47
CA PRO A 131 -10.84 -15.14 -0.17
C PRO A 131 -9.53 -15.55 0.50
N PRO A 132 -8.64 -14.61 0.87
CA PRO A 132 -7.43 -14.91 1.63
C PRO A 132 -7.75 -15.11 3.12
N ALA A 133 -6.86 -15.78 3.86
CA ALA A 133 -6.90 -15.81 5.32
C ALA A 133 -6.51 -14.46 5.94
N LEU A 134 -5.64 -13.70 5.24
CA LEU A 134 -5.20 -12.38 5.67
C LEU A 134 -4.86 -11.52 4.45
N ILE A 135 -5.29 -10.26 4.48
CA ILE A 135 -4.83 -9.22 3.57
C ILE A 135 -3.68 -8.47 4.25
N LEU A 136 -2.52 -8.37 3.59
CA LEU A 136 -1.44 -7.48 4.00
C LEU A 136 -1.51 -6.20 3.19
N SER A 137 -1.93 -5.09 3.80
CA SER A 137 -1.81 -3.75 3.21
C SER A 137 -0.39 -3.28 3.44
N LEU A 138 0.42 -3.22 2.36
CA LEU A 138 1.85 -2.97 2.43
C LEU A 138 2.21 -1.64 1.84
N HIS A 139 2.78 -0.77 2.68
CA HIS A 139 3.24 0.57 2.36
C HIS A 139 4.65 0.83 2.86
N SER A 140 5.22 1.97 2.50
CA SER A 140 6.44 2.50 3.09
C SER A 140 6.36 4.01 3.30
N PHE A 141 7.08 4.49 4.33
CA PHE A 141 7.12 5.90 4.68
C PHE A 141 8.56 6.45 4.72
N THR A 142 8.68 7.76 4.46
CA THR A 142 9.96 8.47 4.57
C THR A 142 10.34 8.69 6.04
N PRO A 143 11.62 8.54 6.42
CA PRO A 143 12.09 8.88 7.76
C PRO A 143 11.98 10.36 8.10
N GLN A 144 11.89 11.23 7.08
CA GLN A 144 11.80 12.68 7.22
C GLN A 144 10.86 13.23 6.15
N LEU A 145 9.88 14.07 6.55
CA LEU A 145 9.08 14.88 5.63
C LEU A 145 9.80 16.19 5.35
N ALA A 146 9.60 16.73 4.14
CA ALA A 146 10.08 18.08 3.80
C ALA A 146 9.29 19.17 4.56
N THR A 147 8.05 18.86 4.95
CA THR A 147 7.11 19.78 5.60
C THR A 147 7.02 19.65 7.11
N SER A 148 7.80 18.75 7.74
CA SER A 148 7.76 18.53 9.19
C SER A 148 9.10 18.07 9.74
N ASP A 149 9.49 18.64 10.88
CA ASP A 149 10.66 18.23 11.65
C ASP A 149 10.36 17.15 12.70
N GLU A 150 9.13 16.62 12.73
CA GLU A 150 8.76 15.55 13.66
C GLU A 150 9.58 14.29 13.41
N PRO A 151 10.26 13.76 14.45
CA PRO A 151 11.08 12.56 14.32
C PRO A 151 10.19 11.33 14.05
N ARG A 152 10.67 10.46 13.16
CA ARG A 152 10.02 9.20 12.80
C ARG A 152 10.91 8.02 13.17
N PRO A 153 11.04 7.68 14.47
CA PRO A 153 12.01 6.70 14.95
C PRO A 153 11.62 5.26 14.61
N TRP A 154 10.36 5.02 14.30
CA TRP A 154 9.84 3.68 14.02
C TRP A 154 10.47 3.09 12.76
N GLN A 155 10.89 1.83 12.84
CA GLN A 155 11.35 1.07 11.66
C GLN A 155 10.15 0.51 10.88
N VAL A 156 9.04 0.30 11.59
CA VAL A 156 7.77 -0.18 11.03
C VAL A 156 6.59 0.41 11.78
N GLY A 157 5.58 0.84 11.06
CA GLY A 157 4.27 1.21 11.58
C GLY A 157 3.25 0.09 11.36
N VAL A 158 2.32 -0.05 12.29
CA VAL A 158 1.17 -0.95 12.17
C VAL A 158 -0.10 -0.10 12.23
N LEU A 159 -0.88 -0.14 11.15
CA LEU A 159 -2.07 0.68 10.96
C LEU A 159 -3.33 -0.19 10.97
N TYR A 160 -4.39 0.33 11.58
CA TYR A 160 -5.72 -0.29 11.60
C TYR A 160 -6.78 0.79 11.85
N ASN A 161 -8.02 0.53 11.47
CA ASN A 161 -9.14 1.43 11.78
C ASN A 161 -10.02 0.82 12.90
N ARG A 162 -11.05 0.07 12.58
CA ARG A 162 -11.93 -0.59 13.56
C ARG A 162 -11.45 -2.00 13.87
N ASP A 163 -11.00 -2.72 12.85
CA ASP A 163 -10.48 -4.09 13.01
C ASP A 163 -9.00 -4.05 13.38
N ASP A 164 -8.71 -4.25 14.65
CA ASP A 164 -7.35 -4.31 15.19
C ASP A 164 -6.86 -5.75 15.46
N ARG A 165 -7.66 -6.79 15.13
CA ARG A 165 -7.36 -8.19 15.45
C ARG A 165 -5.96 -8.61 15.01
N ALA A 166 -5.62 -8.38 13.74
CA ALA A 166 -4.30 -8.73 13.20
C ALA A 166 -3.19 -7.85 13.78
N ALA A 167 -3.45 -6.55 13.99
CA ALA A 167 -2.49 -5.61 14.55
C ALA A 167 -2.07 -6.00 15.98
N ARG A 168 -3.03 -6.41 16.84
CA ARG A 168 -2.75 -6.84 18.22
C ARG A 168 -1.89 -8.11 18.30
N ILE A 169 -1.92 -8.93 17.26
CA ILE A 169 -1.03 -10.10 17.15
C ILE A 169 0.34 -9.66 16.57
N ALA A 170 0.34 -8.81 15.54
CA ALA A 170 1.56 -8.45 14.81
C ALA A 170 2.51 -7.55 15.60
N ILE A 171 1.99 -6.56 16.34
CA ILE A 171 2.82 -5.59 17.09
C ILE A 171 3.79 -6.28 18.06
N PRO A 172 3.36 -7.17 18.97
CA PRO A 172 4.28 -7.84 19.88
C PRO A 172 5.27 -8.77 19.16
N LEU A 173 4.89 -9.38 18.04
CA LEU A 173 5.78 -10.22 17.23
C LEU A 173 6.89 -9.40 16.58
N LEU A 174 6.57 -8.25 16.00
CA LEU A 174 7.54 -7.33 15.42
C LEU A 174 8.49 -6.75 16.49
N ALA A 175 7.95 -6.41 17.67
CA ALA A 175 8.75 -5.93 18.79
C ALA A 175 9.70 -7.02 19.32
N ALA A 176 9.28 -8.29 19.37
CA ALA A 176 10.10 -9.43 19.73
C ALA A 176 11.24 -9.71 18.72
N ASP A 177 11.06 -9.32 17.45
CA ASP A 177 12.11 -9.31 16.41
C ASP A 177 13.12 -8.16 16.59
N GLY A 178 13.00 -7.35 17.65
CA GLY A 178 13.90 -6.24 17.99
C GLY A 178 13.63 -4.95 17.23
N LEU A 179 12.45 -4.80 16.60
CA LEU A 179 12.10 -3.60 15.85
C LEU A 179 11.47 -2.53 16.74
N VAL A 180 11.73 -1.27 16.40
CA VAL A 180 10.97 -0.12 16.93
C VAL A 180 9.67 -0.01 16.17
N VAL A 181 8.57 -0.43 16.79
CA VAL A 181 7.24 -0.53 16.19
C VAL A 181 6.39 0.68 16.55
N GLY A 182 5.78 1.31 15.57
CA GLY A 182 4.77 2.35 15.75
C GLY A 182 3.36 1.75 15.75
N ASP A 183 2.64 1.81 16.88
CA ASP A 183 1.21 1.51 16.93
C ASP A 183 0.45 2.76 16.46
N GLN A 184 -0.15 2.71 15.26
CA GLN A 184 -0.79 3.86 14.60
C GLN A 184 0.19 5.02 14.35
N GLN A 185 1.46 4.71 14.07
CA GLN A 185 2.52 5.68 13.80
C GLN A 185 3.39 5.22 12.61
N PRO A 186 3.89 6.15 11.78
CA PRO A 186 3.68 7.61 11.78
C PRO A 186 2.31 8.03 11.24
N TYR A 187 1.52 7.08 10.76
CA TYR A 187 0.19 7.30 10.23
C TYR A 187 -0.85 6.47 10.98
N SER A 188 -2.09 6.94 11.02
CA SER A 188 -3.19 6.24 11.65
C SER A 188 -4.15 5.66 10.59
N GLY A 189 -4.45 4.38 10.69
CA GLY A 189 -5.46 3.73 9.86
C GLY A 189 -6.88 4.26 10.06
N ARG A 190 -7.12 5.01 11.12
CA ARG A 190 -8.39 5.74 11.32
C ARG A 190 -8.57 6.90 10.34
N LEU A 191 -7.47 7.42 9.79
CA LEU A 191 -7.45 8.56 8.87
C LEU A 191 -7.06 8.17 7.45
N LEU A 192 -6.18 7.18 7.30
CA LEU A 192 -5.51 6.85 6.04
C LEU A 192 -5.59 5.33 5.79
N ASN A 193 -6.75 4.83 5.35
CA ASN A 193 -6.99 3.39 5.18
C ASN A 193 -8.12 3.09 4.18
N ALA A 194 -8.28 3.94 3.15
CA ALA A 194 -9.45 3.87 2.27
C ALA A 194 -9.62 2.51 1.60
N THR A 195 -8.54 1.94 1.05
CA THR A 195 -8.57 0.61 0.42
C THR A 195 -9.00 -0.48 1.41
N MET A 196 -8.44 -0.51 2.61
CA MET A 196 -8.79 -1.52 3.60
C MET A 196 -10.17 -1.28 4.21
N ASN A 197 -10.58 -0.02 4.40
CA ASN A 197 -11.94 0.29 4.83
C ASN A 197 -12.98 -0.28 3.85
N ARG A 198 -12.71 -0.11 2.53
CA ARG A 198 -13.60 -0.54 1.45
C ARG A 198 -13.61 -2.06 1.25
N HIS A 199 -12.45 -2.73 1.29
CA HIS A 199 -12.30 -4.12 0.85
C HIS A 199 -12.09 -5.13 1.98
N ALA A 200 -11.76 -4.67 3.17
CA ALA A 200 -11.55 -5.52 4.33
C ALA A 200 -12.58 -5.24 5.41
N GLU A 201 -12.60 -4.05 5.99
CA GLU A 201 -13.49 -3.73 7.12
C GLU A 201 -14.98 -3.79 6.78
N ALA A 202 -15.36 -3.35 5.56
CA ALA A 202 -16.74 -3.40 5.12
C ALA A 202 -17.33 -4.82 5.12
N ASP A 203 -16.49 -5.82 4.86
CA ASP A 203 -16.87 -7.24 4.77
C ASP A 203 -16.32 -8.10 5.91
N GLY A 204 -15.70 -7.49 6.93
CA GLY A 204 -15.11 -8.18 8.08
C GLY A 204 -13.91 -9.08 7.73
N ARG A 205 -13.27 -8.88 6.58
CA ARG A 205 -12.07 -9.62 6.17
C ARG A 205 -10.87 -9.20 7.03
N PRO A 206 -10.11 -10.14 7.60
CA PRO A 206 -8.93 -9.81 8.38
C PRO A 206 -7.87 -9.12 7.52
N TYR A 207 -7.30 -8.04 8.03
CA TYR A 207 -6.18 -7.36 7.38
C TYR A 207 -5.13 -6.88 8.38
N LEU A 208 -3.90 -6.70 7.88
CA LEU A 208 -2.77 -6.13 8.60
C LEU A 208 -2.20 -4.98 7.80
N GLY A 209 -2.31 -3.75 8.29
CA GLY A 209 -1.67 -2.58 7.69
C GLY A 209 -0.23 -2.45 8.17
N ILE A 210 0.72 -2.45 7.24
CA ILE A 210 2.16 -2.31 7.51
C ILE A 210 2.72 -1.15 6.70
N GLU A 211 3.43 -0.28 7.42
CA GLU A 211 4.24 0.82 6.89
C GLU A 211 5.71 0.54 7.21
N ILE A 212 6.56 0.24 6.23
CA ILE A 212 8.00 0.05 6.45
C ILE A 212 8.70 1.39 6.25
N ARG A 213 9.60 1.80 7.16
CA ARG A 213 10.41 2.98 6.90
C ARG A 213 11.34 2.70 5.70
N GLN A 214 11.30 3.53 4.67
CA GLN A 214 11.86 3.25 3.34
C GLN A 214 13.37 2.95 3.35
N ASP A 215 14.14 3.48 4.32
CA ASP A 215 15.57 3.16 4.48
C ASP A 215 15.83 1.68 4.81
N GLN A 216 14.85 0.99 5.41
CA GLN A 216 14.93 -0.45 5.72
C GLN A 216 14.84 -1.35 4.49
N ILE A 217 14.31 -0.81 3.37
CA ILE A 217 14.08 -1.53 2.10
C ILE A 217 14.69 -0.77 0.91
N ALA A 218 15.69 0.06 1.16
CA ALA A 218 16.35 0.85 0.13
C ALA A 218 17.14 -0.03 -0.85
N ASP A 219 17.72 -1.12 -0.38
CA ASP A 219 18.52 -2.04 -1.17
C ASP A 219 17.92 -3.47 -1.28
N ALA A 220 18.50 -4.30 -2.12
CA ALA A 220 18.03 -5.66 -2.36
C ALA A 220 18.10 -6.55 -1.11
N ALA A 221 19.10 -6.38 -0.26
CA ALA A 221 19.27 -7.15 0.97
C ALA A 221 18.18 -6.81 1.98
N GLY A 222 17.90 -5.53 2.21
CA GLY A 222 16.82 -5.06 3.06
C GLY A 222 15.46 -5.56 2.58
N ARG A 223 15.18 -5.45 1.26
CA ARG A 223 13.93 -5.96 0.65
C ARG A 223 13.76 -7.46 0.88
N GLN A 224 14.82 -8.25 0.72
CA GLN A 224 14.78 -9.69 0.96
C GLN A 224 14.53 -10.02 2.43
N VAL A 225 15.18 -9.31 3.36
CA VAL A 225 14.97 -9.47 4.80
C VAL A 225 13.52 -9.18 5.17
N TRP A 226 12.96 -8.06 4.67
CA TRP A 226 11.59 -7.69 4.95
C TRP A 226 10.56 -8.62 4.29
N ALA A 227 10.79 -9.07 3.06
CA ALA A 227 9.93 -10.07 2.44
C ALA A 227 9.88 -11.38 3.23
N ASN A 228 11.02 -11.84 3.77
CA ASN A 228 11.10 -13.01 4.63
C ASN A 228 10.35 -12.81 5.96
N ARG A 229 10.57 -11.65 6.61
CA ARG A 229 9.92 -11.28 7.88
C ARG A 229 8.41 -11.20 7.73
N LEU A 230 7.93 -10.47 6.72
CA LEU A 230 6.49 -10.30 6.48
C LEU A 230 5.79 -11.60 6.11
N ALA A 231 6.41 -12.47 5.32
CA ALA A 231 5.83 -13.77 4.98
C ALA A 231 5.66 -14.64 6.24
N ARG A 232 6.67 -14.67 7.15
CA ARG A 232 6.57 -15.36 8.44
C ARG A 232 5.50 -14.73 9.32
N LEU A 233 5.53 -13.41 9.47
CA LEU A 233 4.57 -12.65 10.28
C LEU A 233 3.13 -12.91 9.84
N CYS A 234 2.84 -12.77 8.53
CA CYS A 234 1.49 -12.96 8.01
C CYS A 234 0.96 -14.37 8.24
N ASN A 235 1.80 -15.41 8.06
CA ASN A 235 1.41 -16.78 8.37
C ASN A 235 1.11 -16.97 9.86
N GLU A 236 1.93 -16.41 10.74
CA GLU A 236 1.72 -16.52 12.18
C GLU A 236 0.47 -15.75 12.63
N VAL A 237 0.23 -14.56 12.08
CA VAL A 237 -0.98 -13.78 12.33
C VAL A 237 -2.22 -14.56 11.86
N ALA A 238 -2.22 -15.07 10.62
CA ALA A 238 -3.34 -15.80 10.05
C ALA A 238 -3.70 -17.05 10.89
N LEU A 239 -2.70 -17.75 11.43
CA LEU A 239 -2.93 -18.91 12.30
C LEU A 239 -3.51 -18.56 13.68
N LYS A 240 -3.28 -17.35 14.17
CA LYS A 240 -3.73 -16.88 15.49
C LYS A 240 -5.03 -16.08 15.43
N LEU A 241 -5.48 -15.70 14.24
CA LEU A 241 -6.77 -15.03 14.08
C LEU A 241 -7.91 -15.98 14.47
N PRO A 242 -8.92 -15.50 15.22
CA PRO A 242 -10.11 -16.30 15.50
C PRO A 242 -10.86 -16.63 14.21
N ILE A 243 -11.29 -17.87 14.09
CA ILE A 243 -12.15 -18.38 13.01
C ILE A 243 -13.54 -17.77 13.14
#